data_59d40ec1f34454db4c263c816050b424
#
_entry.id   59d40ec1f34454db4c263c816050b424
#
_cell.length_a   1.000
_cell.length_b   1.000
_cell.length_c   1.000
_cell.angle_alpha   90.00
_cell.angle_beta   90.00
_cell.angle_gamma   90.00
#
_symmetry.space_group_name_H-M   'P 1'
#
loop_
_entity.id
_entity.type
_entity.pdbx_description
1 polymer ?
#
loop_
_entity_poly.entity_id
_entity_poly.type
_entity_poly.pdbx_seq_one_letter_code
_entity_poly.pdbx_strand_id
1 'polypeptide(L)'
;MKSFMANPSNIEHKWYVVDAADKTLGRLAAEVAKVLRGKHKPTFTPHMDTGDHVIIINADKVVLTGKKLTHKIYFRHSGYLGGDSYVKAGDMLKKNPVKMVELAVKGMIPHNSLGAQIFSKLHVLSLIHISEPTRHSLIS
;
A
#
# COMPACT_ATOMS: atom_id res chain seq x y z
N MET A 1 -15.79 22.98 25.31
CA MET A 1 -15.24 22.76 23.96
C MET A 1 -15.49 21.33 23.50
N LYS A 2 -16.03 21.18 22.33
CA LYS A 2 -16.28 19.83 21.77
C LYS A 2 -15.15 19.41 20.86
N SER A 3 -14.72 18.15 20.99
CA SER A 3 -13.76 17.56 20.06
C SER A 3 -14.49 17.19 18.77
N PHE A 4 -13.79 17.33 17.64
CA PHE A 4 -14.34 16.93 16.37
C PHE A 4 -14.38 15.40 16.29
N MET A 5 -15.49 14.85 15.82
CA MET A 5 -15.59 13.43 15.51
C MET A 5 -16.14 13.28 14.09
N ALA A 6 -15.46 12.48 13.29
CA ALA A 6 -15.87 12.26 11.92
C ALA A 6 -17.12 11.36 11.87
N ASN A 7 -17.96 11.63 10.89
CA ASN A 7 -19.08 10.75 10.56
C ASN A 7 -19.18 10.67 9.03
N PRO A 8 -19.95 9.72 8.48
CA PRO A 8 -19.99 9.53 7.03
C PRO A 8 -20.39 10.78 6.22
N SER A 9 -21.09 11.71 6.83
CA SER A 9 -21.54 12.89 6.11
C SER A 9 -20.53 14.01 6.04
N ASN A 10 -19.48 13.98 6.88
CA ASN A 10 -18.50 15.05 6.91
C ASN A 10 -17.07 14.59 6.55
N ILE A 11 -16.93 13.40 6.01
CA ILE A 11 -15.65 12.87 5.56
C ILE A 11 -15.49 13.13 4.07
N GLU A 12 -14.33 13.68 3.68
CA GLU A 12 -13.98 13.86 2.28
C GLU A 12 -12.79 12.95 1.95
N HIS A 13 -12.84 12.31 0.79
CA HIS A 13 -11.77 11.45 0.29
C HIS A 13 -11.25 12.03 -1.01
N LYS A 14 -9.94 12.31 -1.04
CA LYS A 14 -9.26 12.80 -2.24
C LYS A 14 -8.45 11.69 -2.87
N TRP A 15 -8.00 11.90 -4.08
CA TRP A 15 -7.14 10.96 -4.79
C TRP A 15 -5.75 11.56 -4.96
N TYR A 16 -4.73 10.76 -4.64
CA TYR A 16 -3.34 11.15 -4.80
C TYR A 16 -2.61 10.14 -5.64
N VAL A 17 -1.70 10.61 -6.48
CA VAL A 17 -0.83 9.73 -7.28
C VAL A 17 0.59 9.90 -6.76
N VAL A 18 1.26 8.77 -6.47
CA VAL A 18 2.61 8.75 -5.95
C VAL A 18 3.50 7.97 -6.90
N ASP A 19 4.62 8.56 -7.31
CA ASP A 19 5.60 7.88 -8.15
C ASP A 19 6.62 7.19 -7.25
N ALA A 20 6.68 5.86 -7.36
CA ALA A 20 7.59 5.05 -6.55
C ALA A 20 9.00 4.95 -7.14
N ALA A 21 9.23 5.49 -8.34
CA ALA A 21 10.54 5.40 -8.99
C ALA A 21 11.61 6.02 -8.11
N ASP A 22 12.68 5.28 -7.85
CA ASP A 22 13.82 5.72 -7.05
C ASP A 22 13.51 6.08 -5.60
N LYS A 23 12.34 5.67 -5.10
CA LYS A 23 11.95 5.88 -3.70
C LYS A 23 12.26 4.64 -2.88
N THR A 24 12.71 4.84 -1.64
CA THR A 24 12.95 3.74 -0.70
C THR A 24 11.63 3.12 -0.27
N LEU A 25 11.51 1.80 -0.38
CA LEU A 25 10.25 1.10 -0.12
C LEU A 25 9.66 1.41 1.25
N GLY A 26 10.45 1.28 2.32
CA GLY A 26 9.96 1.48 3.67
C GLY A 26 9.44 2.90 3.91
N ARG A 27 10.19 3.89 3.47
CA ARG A 27 9.79 5.29 3.65
C ARG A 27 8.57 5.66 2.81
N LEU A 28 8.52 5.15 1.58
CA LEU A 28 7.36 5.34 0.72
C LEU A 28 6.12 4.74 1.36
N ALA A 29 6.24 3.50 1.85
CA ALA A 29 5.11 2.81 2.47
C ALA A 29 4.63 3.54 3.73
N ALA A 30 5.54 4.10 4.53
CA ALA A 30 5.17 4.84 5.73
C ALA A 30 4.35 6.09 5.39
N GLU A 31 4.77 6.85 4.38
CA GLU A 31 4.04 8.05 3.97
C GLU A 31 2.69 7.70 3.36
N VAL A 32 2.63 6.66 2.54
CA VAL A 32 1.39 6.20 1.92
C VAL A 32 0.41 5.72 2.99
N ALA A 33 0.88 4.96 3.97
CA ALA A 33 0.03 4.47 5.05
C ALA A 33 -0.55 5.62 5.88
N LYS A 34 0.25 6.67 6.10
CA LYS A 34 -0.21 7.86 6.81
C LYS A 34 -1.35 8.55 6.07
N VAL A 35 -1.21 8.70 4.76
CA VAL A 35 -2.25 9.32 3.93
C VAL A 35 -3.50 8.46 3.86
N LEU A 36 -3.34 7.15 3.68
CA LEU A 36 -4.46 6.21 3.62
C LEU A 36 -5.28 6.22 4.92
N ARG A 37 -4.59 6.32 6.05
CA ARG A 37 -5.25 6.31 7.35
C ARG A 37 -5.82 7.66 7.73
N GLY A 38 -5.35 8.74 7.12
CA GLY A 38 -5.86 10.08 7.37
C GLY A 38 -5.16 10.85 8.48
N LYS A 39 -4.01 10.36 8.94
CA LYS A 39 -3.28 11.04 10.02
C LYS A 39 -2.75 12.42 9.64
N HIS A 40 -2.70 12.73 8.37
CA HIS A 40 -2.28 14.04 7.88
C HIS A 40 -3.38 15.09 8.00
N LYS A 41 -4.59 14.68 8.37
CA LYS A 41 -5.74 15.59 8.47
C LYS A 41 -6.03 15.95 9.92
N PRO A 42 -6.42 17.20 10.20
CA PRO A 42 -6.84 17.57 11.56
C PRO A 42 -8.16 16.89 11.94
N THR A 43 -8.91 16.38 10.95
CA THR A 43 -10.17 15.70 11.18
C THR A 43 -10.00 14.21 11.47
N PHE A 44 -8.76 13.72 11.63
CA PHE A 44 -8.51 12.31 11.87
C PHE A 44 -9.28 11.78 13.08
N THR A 45 -9.99 10.67 12.88
CA THR A 45 -10.75 10.00 13.93
C THR A 45 -10.37 8.50 13.90
N PRO A 46 -9.85 7.94 15.01
CA PRO A 46 -9.30 6.58 14.98
C PRO A 46 -10.29 5.48 14.60
N HIS A 47 -11.56 5.63 14.89
CA HIS A 47 -12.56 4.60 14.61
C HIS A 47 -13.21 4.74 13.23
N MET A 48 -12.85 5.75 12.48
CA MET A 48 -13.43 6.00 11.16
C MET A 48 -12.33 6.08 10.11
N ASP A 49 -12.69 5.72 8.88
CA ASP A 49 -11.79 5.82 7.74
C ASP A 49 -11.86 7.24 7.17
N THR A 50 -10.97 8.11 7.66
CA THR A 50 -10.92 9.51 7.23
C THR A 50 -9.83 9.78 6.19
N GLY A 51 -9.10 8.76 5.76
CA GLY A 51 -7.98 8.93 4.82
C GLY A 51 -8.41 9.07 3.38
N ASP A 52 -7.42 9.19 2.51
CA ASP A 52 -7.63 9.41 1.09
C ASP A 52 -7.23 8.19 0.27
N HIS A 53 -7.62 8.19 -1.00
CA HIS A 53 -7.21 7.16 -1.95
C HIS A 53 -5.80 7.46 -2.45
N VAL A 54 -4.99 6.42 -2.62
CA VAL A 54 -3.62 6.57 -3.13
C VAL A 54 -3.39 5.62 -4.28
N ILE A 55 -2.80 6.14 -5.36
CA ILE A 55 -2.38 5.34 -6.50
C ILE A 55 -0.86 5.42 -6.56
N ILE A 56 -0.19 4.28 -6.47
CA ILE A 56 1.27 4.20 -6.58
C ILE A 56 1.60 3.69 -7.98
N ILE A 57 2.43 4.43 -8.70
CA ILE A 57 2.88 4.05 -10.03
C ILE A 57 4.36 3.70 -10.01
N ASN A 58 4.83 2.98 -11.02
CA ASN A 58 6.23 2.56 -11.14
C ASN A 58 6.73 1.72 -9.95
N ALA A 59 5.87 0.83 -9.44
CA ALA A 59 6.23 -0.02 -8.31
C ALA A 59 7.45 -0.89 -8.57
N ASP A 60 7.71 -1.23 -9.83
CA ASP A 60 8.87 -2.03 -10.23
C ASP A 60 10.20 -1.28 -10.08
N LYS A 61 10.16 0.03 -9.90
CA LYS A 61 11.34 0.88 -9.79
C LYS A 61 11.63 1.32 -8.35
N VAL A 62 10.96 0.73 -7.39
CA VAL A 62 11.17 1.04 -5.97
C VAL A 62 12.56 0.53 -5.55
N VAL A 63 13.19 1.22 -4.60
CA VAL A 63 14.55 0.92 -4.17
C VAL A 63 14.56 0.25 -2.80
N LEU A 64 15.37 -0.78 -2.65
CA LEU A 64 15.65 -1.43 -1.37
C LEU A 64 17.08 -1.12 -0.97
N THR A 65 17.28 -0.60 0.23
CA THR A 65 18.60 -0.20 0.72
C THR A 65 19.39 -1.39 1.29
N GLY A 66 20.70 -1.24 1.32
CA GLY A 66 21.60 -2.25 1.88
C GLY A 66 21.54 -3.54 1.10
N LYS A 67 21.54 -4.66 1.84
CA LYS A 67 21.56 -6.00 1.22
C LYS A 67 20.18 -6.64 1.20
N LYS A 68 19.12 -5.87 1.28
CA LYS A 68 17.75 -6.42 1.35
C LYS A 68 17.39 -7.24 0.12
N LEU A 69 17.89 -6.88 -1.05
CA LEU A 69 17.59 -7.62 -2.28
C LEU A 69 17.98 -9.09 -2.19
N THR A 70 19.08 -9.39 -1.49
CA THR A 70 19.55 -10.76 -1.35
C THR A 70 19.24 -11.39 -0.01
N HIS A 71 19.10 -10.60 1.03
CA HIS A 71 18.95 -11.11 2.39
C HIS A 71 17.54 -11.09 2.93
N LYS A 72 16.70 -10.18 2.47
CA LYS A 72 15.30 -10.14 2.93
C LYS A 72 14.52 -11.27 2.28
N ILE A 73 13.81 -12.04 3.10
CA ILE A 73 13.02 -13.19 2.63
C ILE A 73 11.57 -12.99 3.02
N TYR A 74 10.67 -13.21 2.06
CA TYR A 74 9.25 -13.23 2.30
C TYR A 74 8.82 -14.68 2.52
N PHE A 75 8.35 -14.98 3.73
CA PHE A 75 7.95 -16.31 4.13
C PHE A 75 6.44 -16.47 4.02
N ARG A 76 6.00 -17.64 3.57
CA ARG A 76 4.59 -17.99 3.51
C ARG A 76 4.43 -19.48 3.78
N HIS A 77 3.36 -19.83 4.46
CA HIS A 77 3.06 -21.23 4.78
C HIS A 77 1.61 -21.52 4.35
N SER A 78 1.41 -22.62 3.63
CA SER A 78 0.09 -22.99 3.11
C SER A 78 -0.80 -23.67 4.13
N GLY A 79 -0.25 -24.09 5.29
CA GLY A 79 -0.98 -24.85 6.28
C GLY A 79 -0.82 -26.36 6.13
N TYR A 80 -0.21 -26.81 5.04
CA TYR A 80 0.07 -28.23 4.83
C TYR A 80 1.50 -28.55 5.26
N LEU A 81 1.73 -29.81 5.61
CA LEU A 81 3.07 -30.27 5.96
C LEU A 81 4.00 -30.05 4.77
N GLY A 82 5.14 -29.40 5.01
CA GLY A 82 6.05 -29.08 3.93
C GLY A 82 5.59 -27.94 3.02
N GLY A 83 4.57 -27.19 3.42
CA GLY A 83 4.01 -26.10 2.62
C GLY A 83 4.71 -24.76 2.79
N ASP A 84 5.97 -24.75 3.23
CA ASP A 84 6.74 -23.52 3.40
C ASP A 84 7.12 -22.92 2.05
N SER A 85 7.08 -21.62 1.95
CA SER A 85 7.53 -20.92 0.76
C SER A 85 8.39 -19.74 1.15
N TYR A 86 9.54 -19.61 0.50
CA TYR A 86 10.52 -18.55 0.76
C TYR A 86 10.84 -17.84 -0.54
N VAL A 87 10.67 -16.53 -0.59
CA VAL A 87 10.96 -15.72 -1.77
C VAL A 87 11.89 -14.59 -1.35
N LYS A 88 13.02 -14.46 -2.03
CA LYS A 88 13.93 -13.35 -1.77
C LYS A 88 13.34 -12.04 -2.31
N ALA A 89 13.66 -10.94 -1.65
CA ALA A 89 13.13 -9.65 -2.05
C ALA A 89 13.46 -9.28 -3.50
N GLY A 90 14.68 -9.60 -3.95
CA GLY A 90 15.08 -9.35 -5.33
C GLY A 90 14.22 -10.11 -6.33
N ASP A 91 13.89 -11.36 -6.02
CA ASP A 91 13.05 -12.18 -6.89
C ASP A 91 11.61 -11.66 -6.92
N MET A 92 11.09 -11.27 -5.77
CA MET A 92 9.74 -10.70 -5.70
C MET A 92 9.66 -9.38 -6.47
N LEU A 93 10.71 -8.56 -6.40
CA LEU A 93 10.74 -7.30 -7.13
C LEU A 93 10.68 -7.52 -8.65
N LYS A 94 11.34 -8.58 -9.13
CA LYS A 94 11.33 -8.92 -10.57
C LYS A 94 10.01 -9.51 -11.01
N LYS A 95 9.43 -10.40 -10.21
CA LYS A 95 8.25 -11.14 -10.62
C LYS A 95 6.94 -10.43 -10.26
N ASN A 96 6.89 -9.82 -9.09
CA ASN A 96 5.63 -9.23 -8.62
C ASN A 96 5.92 -8.02 -7.73
N PRO A 97 6.37 -6.91 -8.32
CA PRO A 97 6.69 -5.70 -7.53
C PRO A 97 5.46 -5.08 -6.88
N VAL A 98 4.30 -5.20 -7.49
CA VAL A 98 3.04 -4.72 -6.93
C VAL A 98 2.79 -5.36 -5.57
N LYS A 99 2.97 -6.68 -5.49
CA LYS A 99 2.76 -7.42 -4.24
C LYS A 99 3.72 -6.96 -3.15
N MET A 100 4.97 -6.66 -3.51
CA MET A 100 5.97 -6.20 -2.55
C MET A 100 5.53 -4.87 -1.91
N VAL A 101 5.10 -3.92 -2.73
CA VAL A 101 4.65 -2.62 -2.23
C VAL A 101 3.39 -2.76 -1.39
N GLU A 102 2.45 -3.57 -1.86
CA GLU A 102 1.20 -3.83 -1.12
C GLU A 102 1.46 -4.42 0.26
N LEU A 103 2.38 -5.40 0.36
CA LEU A 103 2.71 -6.01 1.63
C LEU A 103 3.36 -5.01 2.59
N ALA A 104 4.22 -4.13 2.07
CA ALA A 104 4.87 -3.12 2.89
C ALA A 104 3.84 -2.15 3.48
N VAL A 105 2.91 -1.67 2.67
CA VAL A 105 1.86 -0.76 3.14
C VAL A 105 0.91 -1.47 4.09
N LYS A 106 0.49 -2.69 3.75
CA LYS A 106 -0.44 -3.46 4.58
C LYS A 106 0.10 -3.70 5.97
N GLY A 107 1.41 -3.95 6.09
CA GLY A 107 2.05 -4.16 7.38
C GLY A 107 2.04 -2.93 8.28
N MET A 108 1.85 -1.75 7.71
CA MET A 108 1.83 -0.48 8.43
C MET A 108 0.41 0.02 8.73
N ILE A 109 -0.61 -0.74 8.34
CA ILE A 109 -2.02 -0.43 8.57
C ILE A 109 -2.55 -1.36 9.66
N PRO A 110 -3.49 -0.94 10.52
CA PRO A 110 -4.05 -1.83 11.54
C PRO A 110 -4.63 -3.12 10.96
N HIS A 111 -4.47 -4.22 11.69
CA HIS A 111 -4.89 -5.53 11.22
C HIS A 111 -6.30 -5.87 11.73
N ASN A 112 -7.29 -5.13 11.28
CA ASN A 112 -8.68 -5.32 11.66
C ASN A 112 -9.61 -4.98 10.50
N SER A 113 -10.92 -4.99 10.73
CA SER A 113 -11.89 -4.71 9.66
C SER A 113 -11.76 -3.29 9.12
N LEU A 114 -11.49 -2.32 9.98
CA LEU A 114 -11.24 -0.94 9.53
C LEU A 114 -9.97 -0.87 8.69
N GLY A 115 -8.93 -1.59 9.08
CA GLY A 115 -7.69 -1.65 8.31
C GLY A 115 -7.90 -2.25 6.92
N ALA A 116 -8.77 -3.25 6.79
CA ALA A 116 -9.11 -3.81 5.49
C ALA A 116 -9.79 -2.78 4.59
N GLN A 117 -10.69 -1.97 5.14
CA GLN A 117 -11.31 -0.88 4.40
C GLN A 117 -10.29 0.17 3.98
N ILE A 118 -9.38 0.53 4.87
CA ILE A 118 -8.31 1.49 4.58
C ILE A 118 -7.43 0.97 3.44
N PHE A 119 -7.04 -0.30 3.51
CA PHE A 119 -6.18 -0.91 2.49
C PHE A 119 -6.86 -0.96 1.12
N SER A 120 -8.17 -1.09 1.08
CA SER A 120 -8.91 -1.14 -0.20
C SER A 120 -8.81 0.16 -1.01
N LYS A 121 -8.39 1.26 -0.40
CA LYS A 121 -8.19 2.53 -1.09
C LYS A 121 -6.81 2.65 -1.74
N LEU A 122 -5.95 1.66 -1.57
CA LEU A 122 -4.63 1.63 -2.18
C LEU A 122 -4.69 0.95 -3.54
N HIS A 123 -4.10 1.57 -4.55
CA HIS A 123 -3.97 1.00 -5.88
C HIS A 123 -2.50 1.08 -6.29
N VAL A 124 -1.91 -0.06 -6.60
CA VAL A 124 -0.49 -0.13 -6.95
C VAL A 124 -0.35 -0.63 -8.37
N LEU A 125 0.41 0.11 -9.18
CA LEU A 125 0.68 -0.23 -10.58
C LEU A 125 2.18 -0.30 -10.80
N SER A 126 2.62 -1.34 -11.51
CA SER A 126 4.05 -1.49 -11.82
C SER A 126 4.48 -0.66 -13.02
N LEU A 127 3.55 -0.42 -13.96
CA LEU A 127 3.82 0.38 -15.15
C LEU A 127 2.67 1.35 -15.37
N ILE A 128 2.98 2.55 -15.80
CA ILE A 128 1.96 3.56 -16.01
C ILE A 128 0.97 3.16 -17.08
N HIS A 129 1.45 2.61 -18.18
CA HIS A 129 0.58 2.31 -19.32
C HIS A 129 -0.30 1.08 -19.12
N ILE A 130 -0.14 0.35 -18.01
CA ILE A 130 -1.02 -0.76 -17.71
C ILE A 130 -2.44 -0.28 -17.48
N SER A 131 -2.58 0.96 -17.07
CA SER A 131 -3.91 1.51 -16.87
C SER A 131 -4.62 1.82 -18.17
N GLU A 132 -4.03 1.48 -19.29
CA GLU A 132 -4.72 1.65 -20.53
C GLU A 132 -5.93 0.84 -20.58
N PRO A 133 -6.76 1.33 -21.35
CA PRO A 133 -8.06 0.88 -21.48
C PRO A 133 -8.25 -0.49 -21.76
N THR A 134 -7.50 -1.04 -21.82
CA THR A 134 -7.91 -2.27 -21.97
C THR A 134 -8.41 -2.68 -20.80
N ARG A 135 -8.37 -2.32 -20.57
CA ARG A 135 -8.60 -2.47 -19.66
C ARG A 135 -9.25 -1.85 -19.06
N HIS A 136 -9.53 -1.55 -19.33
CA HIS A 136 -9.82 -0.72 -18.74
C HIS A 136 -10.15 -0.73 -17.85
N SER A 137 -10.14 -1.20 -17.81
CA SER A 137 -10.33 -1.04 -17.04
C SER A 137 -10.04 -0.85 -16.09
N LEU A 138 -9.70 -0.83 -15.91
CA LEU A 138 -9.43 -0.39 -14.93
C LEU A 138 -9.86 0.61 -14.74
N ILE A 139 -9.90 1.04 -15.10
CA ILE A 139 -10.13 2.09 -14.74
C ILE A 139 -11.18 2.39 -14.86
N SER A 140 -11.47 2.05 -15.11
CA SER A 140 -12.30 2.62 -15.07
C SER A 140 -12.74 2.59 -14.40
#